data_bfecedb78a6c6b0a85535526fff0a533
#
_entry.id   bfecedb78a6c6b0a85535526fff0a533
#
_cell.length_a   1.000
_cell.length_b   1.000
_cell.length_c   1.000
_cell.angle_alpha   90.00
_cell.angle_beta   90.00
_cell.angle_gamma   90.00
#
_symmetry.space_group_name_H-M   'P 1'
#
loop_
_entity.id
_entity.type
_entity.pdbx_description
1 polymer ?
#
loop_
_entity_poly.entity_id
_entity_poly.type
_entity_poly.pdbx_seq_one_letter_code
_entity_poly.pdbx_strand_id
1 'polypeptide(L)'
;MMKILLVIFLLSIYSNAFAKIEKWECYAPKNSSKFADTTVVGKYKLDTDKATVAYFSNGNWKYYDWCCDINFDKEKQLLYFSFVGFDHIFDLVSKERFVSNFKYLCKVIN
;
A
#
# COMPACT_ATOMS: atom_id res chain seq x y z
N MET A 1 -24.01 25.71 -21.68
CA MET A 1 -22.63 25.40 -22.06
C MET A 1 -21.65 25.48 -20.91
N MET A 2 -21.70 26.52 -20.08
CA MET A 2 -20.78 26.63 -18.94
C MET A 2 -20.93 25.48 -17.93
N LYS A 3 -22.13 24.97 -17.73
CA LYS A 3 -22.38 23.85 -16.81
C LYS A 3 -21.72 22.56 -17.25
N ILE A 4 -21.65 22.30 -18.55
CA ILE A 4 -21.03 21.08 -19.08
C ILE A 4 -19.52 21.14 -18.90
N LEU A 5 -18.91 22.30 -19.16
CA LEU A 5 -17.47 22.49 -18.96
C LEU A 5 -17.08 22.33 -17.51
N LEU A 6 -17.90 22.82 -16.59
CA LEU A 6 -17.66 22.70 -15.15
C LEU A 6 -17.70 21.25 -14.70
N VAL A 7 -18.64 20.46 -15.21
CA VAL A 7 -18.76 19.05 -14.87
C VAL A 7 -17.56 18.27 -15.37
N ILE A 8 -17.10 18.54 -16.59
CA ILE A 8 -15.91 17.89 -17.14
C ILE A 8 -14.67 18.24 -16.30
N PHE A 9 -14.53 19.49 -15.89
CA PHE A 9 -13.43 19.92 -15.06
C PHE A 9 -13.44 19.24 -13.70
N LEU A 10 -14.60 19.10 -13.06
CA LEU A 10 -14.75 18.42 -11.79
C LEU A 10 -14.42 16.93 -11.90
N LEU A 11 -14.83 16.28 -12.98
CA LEU A 11 -14.49 14.88 -13.21
C LEU A 11 -13.00 14.69 -13.41
N SER A 12 -12.33 15.61 -14.09
CA SER A 12 -10.87 15.56 -14.26
C SER A 12 -10.14 15.69 -12.94
N ILE A 13 -10.57 16.62 -12.08
CA ILE A 13 -10.01 16.77 -10.75
C ILE A 13 -10.25 15.52 -9.92
N TYR A 14 -11.44 14.94 -10.02
CA TYR A 14 -11.77 13.75 -9.27
C TYR A 14 -10.90 12.55 -9.65
N SER A 15 -10.67 12.36 -10.96
CA SER A 15 -9.83 11.26 -11.42
C SER A 15 -8.37 11.42 -11.01
N ASN A 16 -7.91 12.65 -10.79
CA ASN A 16 -6.54 12.93 -10.35
C ASN A 16 -6.39 12.91 -8.83
N ALA A 17 -7.51 12.90 -8.08
CA ALA A 17 -7.48 12.96 -6.62
C ALA A 17 -7.08 11.63 -5.97
N PHE A 18 -7.17 10.52 -6.69
CA PHE A 18 -6.85 9.20 -6.15
C PHE A 18 -5.47 8.78 -6.61
N ALA A 19 -4.49 8.85 -5.70
CA ALA A 19 -3.17 8.31 -5.97
C ALA A 19 -3.28 6.80 -6.09
N LYS A 20 -2.96 6.28 -7.25
CA LYS A 20 -3.01 4.84 -7.52
C LYS A 20 -1.76 4.12 -7.05
N ILE A 21 -0.66 4.84 -6.96
CA ILE A 21 0.62 4.30 -6.54
C ILE A 21 1.06 5.04 -5.29
N GLU A 22 1.31 4.28 -4.22
CA GLU A 22 1.84 4.83 -2.98
C GLU A 22 3.10 4.08 -2.58
N LYS A 23 4.08 4.81 -2.09
CA LYS A 23 5.28 4.23 -1.49
C LYS A 23 5.16 4.36 0.02
N TRP A 24 5.41 3.26 0.71
CA TRP A 24 5.25 3.17 2.16
C TRP A 24 6.57 2.81 2.82
N GLU A 25 6.81 3.42 3.99
CA GLU A 25 7.80 2.92 4.95
C GLU A 25 7.05 2.35 6.14
N CYS A 26 7.38 1.13 6.52
CA CYS A 26 6.70 0.45 7.62
C CYS A 26 7.66 0.21 8.78
N TYR A 27 7.12 0.33 9.99
CA TYR A 27 7.87 0.27 11.24
C TYR A 27 7.23 -0.76 12.16
N ALA A 28 8.04 -1.46 12.94
CA ALA A 28 7.54 -2.34 13.96
C ALA A 28 6.85 -1.52 15.07
N PRO A 29 5.78 -2.06 15.67
CA PRO A 29 5.12 -1.35 16.78
C PRO A 29 6.06 -1.20 17.96
N LYS A 30 5.84 -0.13 18.76
CA LYS A 30 6.68 0.19 19.92
C LYS A 30 6.88 -0.95 20.90
N ASN A 31 5.88 -1.79 21.04
CA ASN A 31 5.88 -2.84 22.05
C ASN A 31 6.52 -4.15 21.60
N SER A 32 6.96 -4.24 20.35
CA SER A 32 7.42 -5.52 19.79
C SER A 32 8.92 -5.70 19.87
N SER A 33 9.70 -4.62 20.01
CA SER A 33 11.16 -4.68 20.00
C SER A 33 11.75 -3.42 20.63
N LYS A 34 12.98 -3.56 21.14
CA LYS A 34 13.74 -2.42 21.66
C LYS A 34 14.05 -1.38 20.59
N PHE A 35 14.02 -1.76 19.34
CA PHE A 35 14.39 -0.90 18.21
C PHE A 35 13.19 -0.44 17.39
N ALA A 36 11.99 -0.70 17.86
CA ALA A 36 10.77 -0.54 17.08
C ALA A 36 10.48 0.90 16.64
N ASP A 37 10.85 1.86 17.45
CA ASP A 37 10.41 3.26 17.24
C ASP A 37 11.03 3.94 16.02
N THR A 38 12.23 3.53 15.62
CA THR A 38 12.97 4.24 14.59
C THR A 38 13.41 3.35 13.44
N THR A 39 13.26 2.04 13.57
CA THR A 39 13.76 1.11 12.56
C THR A 39 12.73 0.88 11.47
N VAL A 40 13.10 1.23 10.24
CA VAL A 40 12.28 0.89 9.08
C VAL A 40 12.41 -0.61 8.84
N VAL A 41 11.30 -1.33 8.94
CA VAL A 41 11.26 -2.78 8.73
C VAL A 41 11.17 -3.10 7.26
N GLY A 42 10.53 -2.23 6.46
CA GLY A 42 10.42 -2.45 5.04
C GLY A 42 9.88 -1.24 4.31
N LYS A 43 10.19 -1.19 3.03
CA LYS A 43 9.63 -0.19 2.12
C LYS A 43 8.85 -0.92 1.04
N TYR A 44 7.68 -0.40 0.73
CA TYR A 44 6.76 -1.04 -0.21
C TYR A 44 6.22 -0.03 -1.21
N LYS A 45 5.92 -0.52 -2.40
CA LYS A 45 5.24 0.26 -3.43
C LYS A 45 3.95 -0.46 -3.77
N LEU A 46 2.83 0.23 -3.57
CA LEU A 46 1.50 -0.32 -3.76
C LEU A 46 0.84 0.35 -4.95
N ASP A 47 0.32 -0.45 -5.87
CA ASP A 47 -0.42 0.04 -7.03
C ASP A 47 -1.81 -0.58 -6.98
N THR A 48 -2.83 0.22 -6.66
CA THR A 48 -4.20 -0.28 -6.56
C THR A 48 -4.85 -0.47 -7.92
N ASP A 49 -4.37 0.24 -8.92
CA ASP A 49 -4.92 0.11 -10.27
C ASP A 49 -4.56 -1.23 -10.91
N LYS A 50 -3.33 -1.65 -10.71
CA LYS A 50 -2.83 -2.92 -11.25
C LYS A 50 -2.88 -4.05 -10.23
N ALA A 51 -3.23 -3.76 -8.99
CA ALA A 51 -3.19 -4.70 -7.87
C ALA A 51 -1.79 -5.34 -7.76
N THR A 52 -0.77 -4.51 -7.64
CA THR A 52 0.61 -4.97 -7.49
C THR A 52 1.22 -4.45 -6.21
N VAL A 53 2.13 -5.24 -5.64
CA VAL A 53 2.89 -4.88 -4.46
C VAL A 53 4.36 -5.16 -4.76
N ALA A 54 5.21 -4.18 -4.49
CA ALA A 54 6.66 -4.34 -4.60
C ALA A 54 7.29 -4.05 -3.25
N TYR A 55 8.45 -4.67 -3.00
CA TYR A 55 9.27 -4.38 -1.84
C TYR A 55 10.64 -3.93 -2.29
N PHE A 56 11.29 -3.10 -1.48
CA PHE A 56 12.61 -2.58 -1.78
C PHE A 56 13.66 -3.50 -1.18
N SER A 57 14.57 -3.98 -2.02
CA SER A 57 15.64 -4.86 -1.59
C SER A 57 16.89 -4.64 -2.44
N ASN A 58 18.03 -4.45 -1.78
CA ASN A 58 19.33 -4.29 -2.44
C ASN A 58 19.34 -3.20 -3.53
N GLY A 59 18.69 -2.06 -3.24
CA GLY A 59 18.65 -0.94 -4.15
C GLY A 59 17.62 -1.04 -5.27
N ASN A 60 16.82 -2.09 -5.30
CA ASN A 60 15.85 -2.30 -6.36
C ASN A 60 14.47 -2.67 -5.82
N TRP A 61 13.44 -2.29 -6.58
CA TRP A 61 12.08 -2.72 -6.32
C TRP A 61 11.86 -4.10 -6.91
N LYS A 62 11.35 -5.03 -6.10
CA LYS A 62 11.00 -6.38 -6.53
C LYS A 62 9.51 -6.60 -6.33
N TYR A 63 8.83 -7.08 -7.36
CA TYR A 63 7.39 -7.28 -7.32
C TYR A 63 7.04 -8.69 -6.86
N TYR A 64 5.93 -8.81 -6.13
CA TYR A 64 5.42 -10.10 -5.67
C TYR A 64 4.64 -10.86 -6.74
N ASP A 65 4.59 -10.36 -7.98
CA ASP A 65 3.80 -10.96 -9.05
C ASP A 65 4.30 -12.35 -9.46
N TRP A 66 5.57 -12.65 -9.27
CA TRP A 66 6.13 -13.95 -9.63
C TRP A 66 5.62 -15.09 -8.76
N CYS A 67 5.13 -14.82 -7.57
CA CYS A 67 4.76 -15.85 -6.60
C CYS A 67 3.27 -15.88 -6.27
N CYS A 68 2.60 -14.72 -6.41
CA CYS A 68 1.40 -14.52 -5.63
C CYS A 68 0.30 -13.83 -6.42
N ASP A 69 -0.93 -14.27 -6.19
CA ASP A 69 -2.09 -13.58 -6.72
C ASP A 69 -2.45 -12.47 -5.75
N ILE A 70 -2.22 -11.24 -6.17
CA ILE A 70 -2.49 -10.08 -5.35
C ILE A 70 -3.91 -9.60 -5.64
N ASN A 71 -4.69 -9.41 -4.58
CA ASN A 71 -6.08 -9.01 -4.67
C ASN A 71 -6.26 -7.62 -4.07
N PHE A 72 -7.10 -6.83 -4.67
CA PHE A 72 -7.48 -5.53 -4.15
C PHE A 72 -8.98 -5.52 -3.84
N ASP A 73 -9.31 -5.36 -2.56
CA ASP A 73 -10.69 -5.17 -2.13
C ASP A 73 -10.97 -3.68 -2.14
N LYS A 74 -11.69 -3.23 -3.15
CA LYS A 74 -11.96 -1.81 -3.37
C LYS A 74 -12.86 -1.21 -2.30
N GLU A 75 -13.79 -1.98 -1.77
CA GLU A 75 -14.70 -1.47 -0.73
C GLU A 75 -13.97 -1.24 0.58
N LYS A 76 -13.13 -2.18 0.98
CA LYS A 76 -12.38 -2.09 2.24
C LYS A 76 -11.05 -1.41 2.07
N GLN A 77 -10.61 -1.13 0.85
CA GLN A 77 -9.33 -0.54 0.52
C GLN A 77 -8.18 -1.37 1.09
N LEU A 78 -8.19 -2.67 0.77
CA LEU A 78 -7.16 -3.61 1.20
C LEU A 78 -6.48 -4.24 -0.01
N LEU A 79 -5.15 -4.23 -0.02
CA LEU A 79 -4.35 -5.06 -0.91
C LEU A 79 -3.86 -6.25 -0.11
N TYR A 80 -4.07 -7.46 -0.61
CA TYR A 80 -3.71 -8.64 0.16
C TYR A 80 -3.30 -9.80 -0.73
N PHE A 81 -2.44 -10.66 -0.19
CA PHE A 81 -1.98 -11.88 -0.83
C PHE A 81 -1.41 -12.83 0.22
N SER A 82 -1.22 -14.10 -0.17
CA SER A 82 -0.58 -15.10 0.68
C SER A 82 0.76 -15.48 0.08
N PHE A 83 1.77 -15.58 0.93
CA PHE A 83 3.11 -15.98 0.51
C PHE A 83 3.76 -16.79 1.62
N VAL A 84 4.19 -18.01 1.27
CA VAL A 84 4.88 -18.96 2.17
C VAL A 84 4.09 -19.19 3.47
N GLY A 85 2.76 -19.34 3.33
CA GLY A 85 1.90 -19.61 4.48
C GLY A 85 1.53 -18.41 5.33
N PHE A 86 1.96 -17.22 4.96
CA PHE A 86 1.61 -16.00 5.67
C PHE A 86 0.68 -15.13 4.85
N ASP A 87 -0.35 -14.59 5.50
CA ASP A 87 -1.22 -13.61 4.88
C ASP A 87 -0.61 -12.23 5.01
N HIS A 88 -0.49 -11.54 3.88
CA HIS A 88 0.02 -10.17 3.82
C HIS A 88 -1.13 -9.25 3.47
N ILE A 89 -1.38 -8.26 4.30
CA ILE A 89 -2.47 -7.31 4.10
C ILE A 89 -1.94 -5.90 4.25
N PHE A 90 -2.25 -5.05 3.27
CA PHE A 90 -1.96 -3.62 3.33
C PHE A 90 -3.28 -2.88 3.42
N ASP A 91 -3.53 -2.25 4.57
CA ASP A 91 -4.74 -1.47 4.80
C ASP A 91 -4.47 -0.02 4.37
N LEU A 92 -5.06 0.38 3.25
CA LEU A 92 -4.80 1.68 2.65
C LEU A 92 -5.46 2.83 3.42
N VAL A 93 -6.46 2.54 4.24
CA VAL A 93 -7.12 3.57 5.04
C VAL A 93 -6.31 3.88 6.29
N SER A 94 -5.95 2.85 7.05
CA SER A 94 -5.23 3.02 8.30
C SER A 94 -3.73 3.15 8.13
N LYS A 95 -3.21 2.84 6.95
CA LYS A 95 -1.77 2.79 6.67
C LYS A 95 -1.07 1.79 7.58
N GLU A 96 -1.67 0.62 7.66
CA GLU A 96 -1.11 -0.48 8.45
C GLU A 96 -0.85 -1.68 7.55
N ARG A 97 0.20 -2.42 7.88
CA ARG A 97 0.55 -3.65 7.20
C ARG A 97 0.45 -4.81 8.17
N PHE A 98 -0.24 -5.85 7.78
CA PHE A 98 -0.38 -7.05 8.60
C PHE A 98 0.33 -8.21 7.91
N VAL A 99 1.13 -8.96 8.68
CA VAL A 99 1.70 -10.22 8.25
C VAL A 99 1.24 -11.24 9.28
N SER A 100 0.24 -12.04 8.92
CA SER A 100 -0.46 -12.95 9.85
C SER A 100 -0.94 -12.18 11.08
N ASN A 101 -0.37 -12.42 12.25
CA ASN A 101 -0.79 -11.77 13.49
C ASN A 101 0.02 -10.53 13.83
N PHE A 102 1.03 -10.20 13.03
CA PHE A 102 1.88 -9.05 13.29
C PHE A 102 1.37 -7.81 12.57
N LYS A 103 1.35 -6.69 13.27
CA LYS A 103 0.93 -5.41 12.71
C LYS A 103 2.11 -4.45 12.65
N TYR A 104 2.28 -3.81 11.52
CA TYR A 104 3.29 -2.78 11.31
C TYR A 104 2.60 -1.47 10.98
N LEU A 105 3.12 -0.38 11.54
CA LEU A 105 2.63 0.95 11.26
C LEU A 105 3.42 1.54 10.11
N CYS A 106 2.72 2.15 9.16
CA CYS A 106 3.37 2.63 7.95
C CYS A 106 3.05 4.11 7.71
N LYS A 107 3.90 4.74 6.92
CA LYS A 107 3.65 6.10 6.44
C LYS A 107 3.91 6.15 4.94
N VAL A 108 3.17 7.02 4.25
CA VAL A 108 3.37 7.26 2.83
C VAL A 108 4.54 8.21 2.67
N ILE A 109 5.46 7.86 1.76
CA ILE A 109 6.71 8.62 1.58
C ILE A 109 6.88 9.20 0.18
N ASN A 110 5.91 9.07 -0.68
CA ASN A 110 6.01 9.45 -2.10
C ASN A 110 7.07 10.48 -2.42
#